data_090cdc78fc7fdaa8d77ab83425e40f5e
#
_entry.id   090cdc78fc7fdaa8d77ab83425e40f5e
#
_cell.length_a   1.000
_cell.length_b   1.000
_cell.length_c   1.000
_cell.angle_alpha   90.00
_cell.angle_beta   90.00
_cell.angle_gamma   90.00
#
_symmetry.space_group_name_H-M   'P 1'
#
loop_
_entity.id
_entity.type
_entity.pdbx_description
1 polymer ?
#
loop_
_entity_poly.entity_id
_entity_poly.type
_entity_poly.pdbx_seq_one_letter_code
_entity_poly.pdbx_strand_id
1 'polypeptide(L)'
;MINGEWHEFSPAGIARVPEEHGVYALYDGDTLIFYGRSEGRSSSTLRGMLLDHMLGTMGRRTRAVTTFRYEVADLPAIRQMELLEEYKRLNGRVPRCNERLS
;
A
#
# COMPACT_ATOMS: atom_id res chain seq x y z
N MET A 1 11.70 -2.55 3.57
CA MET A 1 10.42 -2.94 4.20
C MET A 1 9.83 -1.75 4.95
N ILE A 2 8.51 -1.60 4.93
CA ILE A 2 7.85 -0.59 5.74
C ILE A 2 7.77 -1.10 7.17
N ASN A 3 8.29 -0.31 8.12
CA ASN A 3 8.40 -0.69 9.53
C ASN A 3 7.41 0.02 10.46
N GLY A 4 6.40 0.70 9.91
CA GLY A 4 5.42 1.40 10.70
C GLY A 4 4.52 0.47 11.52
N GLU A 5 3.62 1.05 12.29
CA GLU A 5 2.65 0.30 13.07
C GLU A 5 1.67 -0.44 12.16
N TRP A 6 1.13 -1.54 12.67
CA TRP A 6 0.04 -2.24 12.03
C TRP A 6 -1.27 -1.52 12.28
N HIS A 7 -2.07 -1.36 11.23
CA HIS A 7 -3.39 -0.74 11.30
C HIS A 7 -4.43 -1.70 10.74
N GLU A 8 -5.59 -1.73 11.36
CA GLU A 8 -6.71 -2.47 10.83
C GLU A 8 -7.21 -1.81 9.54
N PHE A 9 -7.46 -2.60 8.51
CA PHE A 9 -8.01 -2.10 7.25
C PHE A 9 -9.51 -1.90 7.42
N SER A 10 -9.88 -0.75 7.97
CA SER A 10 -11.24 -0.35 8.33
C SER A 10 -11.38 1.15 8.21
N PRO A 11 -12.61 1.69 8.18
CA PRO A 11 -12.79 3.15 8.16
C PRO A 11 -12.06 3.85 9.31
N ALA A 12 -12.11 3.26 10.51
CA ALA A 12 -11.44 3.84 11.68
C ALA A 12 -9.91 3.81 11.53
N GLY A 13 -9.35 2.70 11.04
CA GLY A 13 -7.91 2.57 10.81
C GLY A 13 -7.42 3.56 9.77
N ILE A 14 -8.15 3.70 8.67
CA ILE A 14 -7.78 4.62 7.58
C ILE A 14 -7.95 6.08 8.00
N ALA A 15 -8.93 6.39 8.83
CA ALA A 15 -9.16 7.75 9.30
C ALA A 15 -7.97 8.33 10.09
N ARG A 16 -7.11 7.48 10.64
CA ARG A 16 -5.91 7.88 11.38
C ARG A 16 -4.71 8.19 10.48
N VAL A 17 -4.78 7.80 9.21
CA VAL A 17 -3.68 8.02 8.27
C VAL A 17 -3.65 9.50 7.89
N PRO A 18 -2.47 10.14 7.92
CA PRO A 18 -2.38 11.55 7.54
C PRO A 18 -2.66 11.76 6.05
N GLU A 19 -3.14 12.95 5.70
CA GLU A 19 -3.35 13.35 4.31
C GLU A 19 -2.03 13.80 3.69
N GLU A 20 -1.05 12.91 3.69
CA GLU A 20 0.29 13.14 3.18
C GLU A 20 0.63 12.13 2.09
N HIS A 21 1.75 12.34 1.43
CA HIS A 21 2.22 11.45 0.37
C HIS A 21 3.20 10.43 0.93
N GLY A 22 3.21 9.26 0.33
CA GLY A 22 4.11 8.20 0.75
C GLY A 22 3.78 6.88 0.08
N VAL A 23 4.17 5.82 0.77
CA VAL A 23 3.95 4.44 0.33
C VAL A 23 3.16 3.68 1.38
N TYR A 24 2.51 2.61 0.95
CA TYR A 24 1.75 1.78 1.87
C TYR A 24 1.88 0.31 1.50
N ALA A 25 1.68 -0.55 2.48
CA ALA A 25 1.74 -1.99 2.32
C ALA A 25 0.41 -2.59 2.78
N LEU A 26 -0.18 -3.44 1.94
CA LEU A 26 -1.44 -4.13 2.25
C LEU A 26 -1.14 -5.59 2.54
N TYR A 27 -1.80 -6.12 3.56
CA TYR A 27 -1.58 -7.48 4.04
C TYR A 27 -2.88 -8.27 4.10
N ASP A 28 -2.79 -9.55 3.77
CA ASP A 28 -3.82 -10.54 4.03
C ASP A 28 -3.31 -11.37 5.21
N GLY A 29 -3.82 -11.11 6.42
CA GLY A 29 -3.20 -11.65 7.63
C GLY A 29 -1.76 -11.14 7.76
N ASP A 30 -0.80 -12.05 7.83
CA ASP A 30 0.62 -11.73 7.92
C ASP A 30 1.30 -11.65 6.55
N THR A 31 0.58 -11.92 5.48
CA THR A 31 1.16 -11.99 4.14
C THR A 31 1.07 -10.65 3.44
N LEU A 32 2.21 -10.08 3.06
CA LEU A 32 2.26 -8.89 2.24
C LEU A 32 1.75 -9.21 0.84
N ILE A 33 0.72 -8.48 0.38
CA ILE A 33 0.14 -8.73 -0.93
C ILE A 33 0.30 -7.56 -1.90
N PHE A 34 0.62 -6.36 -1.40
CA PHE A 34 0.70 -5.19 -2.27
C PHE A 34 1.52 -4.06 -1.64
N TYR A 35 2.37 -3.44 -2.45
CA TYR A 35 2.98 -2.15 -2.15
C TYR A 35 2.39 -1.10 -3.08
N GLY A 36 1.82 -0.05 -2.52
CA GLY A 36 1.27 1.06 -3.28
C GLY A 36 1.94 2.38 -2.94
N ARG A 37 1.57 3.41 -3.68
CA ARG A 37 2.05 4.77 -3.44
C ARG A 37 0.95 5.78 -3.69
N SER A 38 1.07 6.95 -3.07
CA SER A 38 0.25 8.11 -3.43
C SER A 38 0.82 8.76 -4.69
N GLU A 39 -0.03 9.52 -5.41
CA GLU A 39 0.34 10.05 -6.74
C GLU A 39 0.92 11.46 -6.73
N GLY A 40 1.10 12.08 -5.61
CA GLY A 40 1.63 13.45 -5.55
C GLY A 40 0.64 14.54 -5.95
N ARG A 41 -0.63 14.18 -6.15
CA ARG A 41 -1.72 15.14 -6.35
C ARG A 41 -2.46 15.32 -5.03
N SER A 42 -3.09 16.47 -4.84
CA SER A 42 -3.81 16.75 -3.59
C SER A 42 -4.90 15.72 -3.28
N SER A 43 -5.49 15.10 -4.29
CA SER A 43 -6.55 14.10 -4.12
C SER A 43 -6.01 12.67 -3.97
N SER A 44 -4.71 12.46 -4.11
CA SER A 44 -4.09 11.12 -4.09
C SER A 44 -3.14 10.96 -2.91
N THR A 45 -3.60 11.34 -1.72
CA THR A 45 -2.87 11.15 -0.48
C THR A 45 -2.91 9.68 -0.05
N LEU A 46 -2.08 9.33 0.93
CA LEU A 46 -2.10 7.98 1.52
C LEU A 46 -3.50 7.58 1.97
N ARG A 47 -4.18 8.47 2.70
CA ARG A 47 -5.56 8.22 3.16
C ARG A 47 -6.50 7.98 1.98
N GLY A 48 -6.43 8.84 0.96
CA GLY A 48 -7.27 8.72 -0.23
C GLY A 48 -7.07 7.40 -0.97
N MET A 49 -5.81 6.99 -1.15
CA MET A 49 -5.50 5.73 -1.83
C MET A 49 -6.02 4.52 -1.05
N LEU A 50 -5.87 4.53 0.27
CA LEU A 50 -6.38 3.45 1.11
C LEU A 50 -7.90 3.37 1.07
N LEU A 51 -8.59 4.52 1.05
CA LEU A 51 -10.04 4.56 0.89
C LEU A 51 -10.46 3.99 -0.47
N ASP A 52 -9.71 4.28 -1.53
CA ASP A 52 -10.01 3.74 -2.87
C ASP A 52 -9.92 2.21 -2.88
N HIS A 53 -8.92 1.64 -2.21
CA HIS A 53 -8.84 0.19 -2.05
C HIS A 53 -10.04 -0.36 -1.30
N MET A 54 -10.45 0.30 -0.21
CA MET A 54 -11.58 -0.14 0.59
C MET A 54 -12.90 -0.08 -0.19
N LEU A 55 -13.07 0.95 -1.02
CA LEU A 55 -14.27 1.11 -1.84
C LEU A 55 -14.27 0.21 -3.09
N GLY A 56 -13.16 -0.50 -3.34
CA GLY A 56 -13.05 -1.40 -4.47
C GLY A 56 -12.72 -0.73 -5.80
N THR A 57 -12.44 0.57 -5.81
CA THR A 57 -12.13 1.29 -7.05
C THR A 57 -10.75 0.95 -7.61
N MET A 58 -9.91 0.30 -6.82
CA MET A 58 -8.58 -0.18 -7.23
C MET A 58 -8.61 -1.63 -7.76
N GLY A 59 -9.80 -2.21 -7.93
CA GLY A 59 -9.98 -3.56 -8.45
C GLY A 59 -10.16 -4.60 -7.36
N ARG A 60 -10.35 -5.85 -7.80
CA ARG A 60 -10.70 -6.96 -6.89
C ARG A 60 -9.51 -7.61 -6.19
N ARG A 61 -8.30 -7.38 -6.69
CA ARG A 61 -7.10 -8.07 -6.20
C ARG A 61 -6.79 -7.80 -4.74
N THR A 62 -7.19 -6.62 -4.24
CA THR A 62 -6.90 -6.22 -2.86
C THR A 62 -8.10 -6.39 -1.92
N ARG A 63 -9.09 -7.20 -2.29
CA ARG A 63 -10.26 -7.43 -1.43
C ARG A 63 -9.96 -8.21 -0.16
N ALA A 64 -8.91 -9.02 -0.17
CA ALA A 64 -8.55 -9.85 0.98
C ALA A 64 -7.74 -9.09 2.04
N VAL A 65 -7.58 -7.79 1.89
CA VAL A 65 -6.77 -6.98 2.82
C VAL A 65 -7.42 -6.95 4.20
N THR A 66 -6.63 -7.27 5.21
CA THR A 66 -7.07 -7.23 6.60
C THR A 66 -6.37 -6.14 7.41
N THR A 67 -5.09 -5.88 7.08
CA THR A 67 -4.28 -4.88 7.77
C THR A 67 -3.42 -4.13 6.78
N PHE A 68 -2.89 -3.00 7.22
CA PHE A 68 -1.97 -2.22 6.39
C PHE A 68 -0.92 -1.52 7.25
N ARG A 69 0.13 -1.09 6.58
CA ARG A 69 1.17 -0.22 7.13
C ARG A 69 1.43 0.88 6.12
N TYR A 70 1.97 2.00 6.57
CA TYR A 70 2.32 3.09 5.65
C TYR A 70 3.59 3.79 6.11
N GLU A 71 4.18 4.55 5.18
CA GLU A 71 5.38 5.34 5.42
C GLU A 71 5.24 6.65 4.64
N VAL A 72 5.33 7.78 5.32
CA VAL A 72 5.37 9.09 4.65
C VAL A 72 6.71 9.20 3.90
N ALA A 73 6.68 9.60 2.65
CA ALA A 73 7.87 9.71 1.82
C ALA A 73 7.75 10.90 0.87
N ASP A 74 8.85 11.63 0.70
CA ASP A 74 8.90 12.78 -0.19
C ASP A 74 8.84 12.37 -1.67
N LEU A 75 9.39 11.20 -1.99
CA LEU A 75 9.43 10.67 -3.35
C LEU A 75 8.78 9.27 -3.38
N PRO A 76 7.45 9.22 -3.33
CA PRO A 76 6.75 7.92 -3.22
C PRO A 76 7.08 6.93 -4.33
N ALA A 77 7.22 7.39 -5.57
CA ALA A 77 7.53 6.50 -6.69
C ALA A 77 8.87 5.80 -6.52
N ILE A 78 9.89 6.53 -6.06
CA ILE A 78 11.22 5.97 -5.83
C ILE A 78 11.18 5.00 -4.65
N ARG A 79 10.50 5.38 -3.58
CA ARG A 79 10.39 4.51 -2.41
C ARG A 79 9.63 3.22 -2.72
N GLN A 80 8.56 3.29 -3.51
CA GLN A 80 7.84 2.11 -3.95
C GLN A 80 8.75 1.18 -4.76
N MET A 81 9.54 1.74 -5.68
CA MET A 81 10.47 0.96 -6.49
C MET A 81 11.48 0.22 -5.60
N GLU A 82 12.05 0.91 -4.60
CA GLU A 82 12.97 0.29 -3.66
C GLU A 82 12.32 -0.88 -2.91
N LEU A 83 11.09 -0.69 -2.45
CA LEU A 83 10.36 -1.73 -1.73
C LEU A 83 10.06 -2.94 -2.61
N LEU A 84 9.66 -2.70 -3.85
CA LEU A 84 9.39 -3.79 -4.79
C LEU A 84 10.64 -4.55 -5.17
N GLU A 85 11.77 -3.87 -5.37
CA GLU A 85 13.05 -4.50 -5.65
C GLU A 85 13.53 -5.33 -4.47
N GLU A 86 13.41 -4.82 -3.26
CA GLU A 86 13.75 -5.56 -2.05
C GLU A 86 12.93 -6.85 -1.94
N TYR A 87 11.62 -6.73 -2.11
CA TYR A 87 10.73 -7.89 -2.03
C TYR A 87 11.08 -8.93 -3.10
N LYS A 88 11.30 -8.49 -4.33
CA LYS A 88 11.66 -9.38 -5.43
C LYS A 88 12.98 -10.10 -5.18
N ARG A 89 13.97 -9.39 -4.63
CA ARG A 89 15.28 -9.99 -4.30
C ARG A 89 15.12 -11.06 -3.24
N LEU A 90 14.27 -10.85 -2.23
CA LEU A 90 14.08 -11.79 -1.13
C LEU A 90 13.14 -12.94 -1.47
N ASN A 91 12.19 -12.74 -2.36
CA ASN A 91 11.11 -13.69 -2.61
C ASN A 91 11.06 -14.21 -4.06
N GLY A 92 11.91 -13.70 -4.93
CA GLY A 92 11.95 -14.11 -6.34
C GLY A 92 10.90 -13.48 -7.24
N ARG A 93 9.99 -12.69 -6.69
CA ARG A 93 8.92 -12.03 -7.45
C ARG A 93 8.34 -10.86 -6.65
N VAL A 94 7.55 -10.01 -7.30
CA VAL A 94 6.84 -8.92 -6.62
C VAL A 94 5.63 -9.48 -5.84
N PRO A 95 5.07 -8.71 -4.88
CA PRO A 95 3.86 -9.14 -4.17
C PRO A 95 2.74 -9.48 -5.16
N ARG A 96 1.89 -10.45 -4.80
CA ARG A 96 0.92 -11.02 -5.74
C ARG A 96 -0.03 -10.00 -6.39
N CYS A 97 -0.41 -8.95 -5.66
CA CYS A 97 -1.30 -7.93 -6.21
C CYS A 97 -0.57 -6.82 -6.97
N ASN A 98 0.76 -6.83 -6.97
CA ASN A 98 1.57 -5.95 -7.81
C ASN A 98 1.86 -6.57 -9.18
N GLU A 99 1.60 -7.85 -9.37
CA GLU A 99 1.78 -8.48 -10.67
C GLU A 99 0.79 -7.93 -11.68
N ARG A 100 1.29 -7.54 -12.85
CA ARG A 100 0.43 -7.10 -13.93
C ARG A 100 -0.07 -8.30 -14.68
N LEU A 101 -1.37 -8.30 -14.95
CA LEU A 101 -1.93 -9.21 -15.93
C LEU A 101 -1.59 -8.63 -17.30
N SER A 102 -0.79 -9.32 -18.01
CA SER A 102 -0.51 -8.98 -19.41
C SER A 102 -1.66 -9.47 -20.28
#